data_dc34dbb5b10c0bc7d4e6c16bb2d8c67d
#
_entry.id   dc34dbb5b10c0bc7d4e6c16bb2d8c67d
#
_cell.length_a   1.000
_cell.length_b   1.000
_cell.length_c   1.000
_cell.angle_alpha   90.00
_cell.angle_beta   90.00
_cell.angle_gamma   90.00
#
_symmetry.space_group_name_H-M   'P 1'
#
loop_
_entity.id
_entity.type
_entity.pdbx_description
1 polymer ?
#
loop_
_entity_poly.entity_id
_entity_poly.type
_entity_poly.pdbx_seq_one_letter_code
_entity_poly.pdbx_strand_id
1 'polypeptide(L)'
;MDMPVGARAGTGKGAAQRHLAATEPAFAALIRRVGPLRLVPDRRREPYQALFRAIAHQQLHARAAEAILDRFLALHPEGAFPAPADVLAMPEATLRSCGFSASKIAALRDLSARAEDGTVPNRRAATRLDDEALITRLTTIRGIGRWTVEMLLIFSLGRPDVLPVDDYGVREGWRLINGLATQPRPRDLAERGRAWSPFRSAAAWYLWRAADEAKAIRPPPITV
;
A
#
# COMPACT_ATOMS: atom_id res chain seq x y z
N MET A 1 17.75 -29.70 28.27
CA MET A 1 17.62 -28.31 28.75
C MET A 1 16.87 -27.56 27.64
N ASP A 2 15.55 -27.64 27.77
CA ASP A 2 14.62 -27.09 26.76
C ASP A 2 14.55 -25.56 26.89
N MET A 3 14.92 -24.86 25.83
CA MET A 3 14.69 -23.43 25.70
C MET A 3 13.22 -23.18 25.35
N PRO A 4 12.49 -22.33 26.06
CA PRO A 4 11.11 -22.08 25.75
C PRO A 4 11.00 -21.30 24.42
N VAL A 5 10.25 -21.90 23.48
CA VAL A 5 9.81 -21.25 22.23
C VAL A 5 9.08 -19.96 22.56
N GLY A 6 9.61 -18.87 22.01
CA GLY A 6 9.17 -17.51 22.26
C GLY A 6 7.65 -17.32 22.24
N ALA A 7 7.17 -16.68 23.28
CA ALA A 7 5.80 -16.22 23.41
C ALA A 7 5.41 -15.41 22.18
N ARG A 8 4.39 -15.87 21.42
CA ARG A 8 3.75 -15.09 20.37
C ARG A 8 3.19 -13.80 21.02
N ALA A 9 3.91 -12.69 20.86
CA ALA A 9 3.42 -11.39 21.23
C ALA A 9 2.05 -11.22 20.57
N GLY A 10 1.03 -10.91 21.37
CA GLY A 10 -0.35 -10.83 20.92
C GLY A 10 -0.48 -9.93 19.68
N THR A 11 -0.85 -10.51 18.55
CA THR A 11 -0.88 -9.87 17.23
C THR A 11 -2.11 -8.98 17.02
N GLY A 12 -2.81 -8.60 18.09
CA GLY A 12 -4.02 -7.78 18.02
C GLY A 12 -3.73 -6.28 17.85
N LYS A 13 -4.72 -5.55 17.28
CA LYS A 13 -4.68 -4.09 17.10
C LYS A 13 -4.29 -3.34 18.38
N GLY A 14 -4.77 -3.80 19.54
CA GLY A 14 -4.41 -3.24 20.84
C GLY A 14 -2.95 -3.47 21.24
N ALA A 15 -2.34 -4.60 20.83
CA ALA A 15 -0.91 -4.85 21.07
C ALA A 15 -0.03 -3.87 20.27
N ALA A 16 -0.39 -3.60 19.00
CA ALA A 16 0.29 -2.61 18.18
C ALA A 16 0.26 -1.21 18.82
N GLN A 17 -0.92 -0.78 19.28
CA GLN A 17 -1.08 0.52 19.95
C GLN A 17 -0.23 0.64 21.21
N ARG A 18 -0.25 -0.39 22.09
CA ARG A 18 0.56 -0.40 23.31
C ARG A 18 2.06 -0.36 23.00
N HIS A 19 2.51 -1.17 22.04
CA HIS A 19 3.90 -1.23 21.62
C HIS A 19 4.39 0.13 21.10
N LEU A 20 3.66 0.74 20.16
CA LEU A 20 4.02 2.02 19.58
C LEU A 20 4.01 3.14 20.64
N ALA A 21 2.99 3.17 21.51
CA ALA A 21 2.92 4.16 22.58
C ALA A 21 4.04 4.03 23.63
N ALA A 22 4.50 2.81 23.89
CA ALA A 22 5.62 2.55 24.79
C ALA A 22 6.98 2.89 24.16
N THR A 23 7.08 2.73 22.83
CA THR A 23 8.34 2.95 22.10
C THR A 23 8.60 4.42 21.83
N GLU A 24 7.53 5.21 21.55
CA GLU A 24 7.62 6.61 21.16
C GLU A 24 6.52 7.44 21.82
N PRO A 25 6.86 8.42 22.67
CA PRO A 25 5.86 9.31 23.28
C PRO A 25 4.96 10.03 22.27
N ALA A 26 5.50 10.38 21.08
CA ALA A 26 4.75 11.01 20.00
C ALA A 26 3.62 10.11 19.47
N PHE A 27 3.84 8.78 19.38
CA PHE A 27 2.76 7.86 19.06
C PHE A 27 1.70 7.76 20.16
N ALA A 28 2.08 7.84 21.42
CA ALA A 28 1.10 7.83 22.52
C ALA A 28 0.11 9.00 22.41
N ALA A 29 0.60 10.19 22.09
CA ALA A 29 -0.25 11.36 21.85
C ALA A 29 -1.12 11.21 20.60
N LEU A 30 -0.54 10.72 19.49
CA LEU A 30 -1.24 10.49 18.23
C LEU A 30 -2.35 9.46 18.38
N ILE A 31 -2.07 8.33 19.04
CA ILE A 31 -3.03 7.24 19.26
C ILE A 31 -4.23 7.73 20.07
N ARG A 32 -4.01 8.53 21.12
CA ARG A 32 -5.12 9.12 21.89
C ARG A 32 -6.01 10.01 21.04
N ARG A 33 -5.42 10.79 20.12
CA ARG A 33 -6.14 11.74 19.25
C ARG A 33 -6.89 11.04 18.12
N VAL A 34 -6.23 10.13 17.42
CA VAL A 34 -6.79 9.41 16.25
C VAL A 34 -7.74 8.27 16.65
N GLY A 35 -7.53 7.70 17.84
CA GLY A 35 -8.32 6.58 18.33
C GLY A 35 -7.82 5.21 17.85
N PRO A 36 -8.71 4.20 17.79
CA PRO A 36 -8.33 2.81 17.55
C PRO A 36 -7.81 2.59 16.12
N LEU A 37 -6.85 1.67 15.97
CA LEU A 37 -6.30 1.24 14.69
C LEU A 37 -7.40 0.64 13.80
N ARG A 38 -7.67 1.29 12.66
CA ARG A 38 -8.69 0.85 11.68
C ARG A 38 -8.07 0.32 10.38
N LEU A 39 -6.84 -0.13 10.41
CA LEU A 39 -6.21 -0.81 9.28
C LEU A 39 -6.92 -2.16 9.07
N VAL A 40 -7.62 -2.29 7.93
CA VAL A 40 -8.32 -3.51 7.52
C VAL A 40 -7.86 -3.84 6.10
N PRO A 41 -7.07 -4.91 5.92
CA PRO A 41 -6.65 -5.35 4.60
C PRO A 41 -7.83 -5.87 3.78
N ASP A 42 -7.91 -5.48 2.51
CA ASP A 42 -8.86 -6.07 1.56
C ASP A 42 -8.35 -7.42 1.06
N ARG A 43 -8.83 -8.48 1.71
CA ARG A 43 -8.45 -9.86 1.39
C ARG A 43 -9.27 -10.48 0.25
N ARG A 44 -10.23 -9.77 -0.32
CA ARG A 44 -11.09 -10.27 -1.39
C ARG A 44 -10.40 -10.25 -2.75
N ARG A 45 -9.52 -9.26 -2.96
CA ARG A 45 -8.81 -9.08 -4.23
C ARG A 45 -7.54 -9.93 -4.27
N GLU A 46 -7.33 -10.64 -5.36
CA GLU A 46 -6.05 -11.27 -5.65
C GLU A 46 -4.93 -10.21 -5.87
N PRO A 47 -3.65 -10.56 -5.68
CA PRO A 47 -2.53 -9.63 -5.91
C PRO A 47 -2.55 -8.99 -7.30
N TYR A 48 -2.87 -9.74 -8.35
CA TYR A 48 -3.03 -9.23 -9.71
C TYR A 48 -4.03 -8.07 -9.77
N GLN A 49 -5.23 -8.28 -9.22
CA GLN A 49 -6.28 -7.26 -9.21
C GLN A 49 -5.89 -6.01 -8.41
N ALA A 50 -5.20 -6.20 -7.28
CA ALA A 50 -4.73 -5.10 -6.46
C ALA A 50 -3.66 -4.27 -7.19
N LEU A 51 -2.70 -4.92 -7.86
CA LEU A 51 -1.67 -4.25 -8.65
C LEU A 51 -2.23 -3.56 -9.89
N PHE A 52 -3.19 -4.18 -10.58
CA PHE A 52 -3.89 -3.58 -11.70
C PHE A 52 -4.57 -2.26 -11.30
N ARG A 53 -5.31 -2.27 -10.19
CA ARG A 53 -5.95 -1.06 -9.64
C ARG A 53 -4.90 -0.03 -9.24
N ALA A 54 -3.80 -0.44 -8.62
CA ALA A 54 -2.72 0.48 -8.26
C ALA A 54 -2.15 1.20 -9.50
N ILE A 55 -1.89 0.50 -10.60
CA ILE A 55 -1.46 1.11 -11.86
C ILE A 55 -2.53 2.07 -12.40
N ALA A 56 -3.82 1.69 -12.34
CA ALA A 56 -4.91 2.55 -12.78
C ALA A 56 -4.98 3.88 -12.00
N HIS A 57 -4.70 3.84 -10.71
CA HIS A 57 -4.74 5.02 -9.82
C HIS A 57 -3.51 5.94 -9.91
N GLN A 58 -2.37 5.46 -10.47
CA GLN A 58 -1.15 6.27 -10.53
C GLN A 58 -1.40 7.62 -11.22
N GLN A 59 -0.92 8.71 -10.61
CA GLN A 59 -0.98 10.08 -11.15
C GLN A 59 -2.40 10.58 -11.48
N LEU A 60 -3.42 10.03 -10.86
CA LEU A 60 -4.82 10.45 -11.01
C LEU A 60 -5.47 10.72 -9.66
N HIS A 61 -6.46 11.61 -9.64
CA HIS A 61 -7.38 11.69 -8.52
C HIS A 61 -8.24 10.42 -8.45
N ALA A 62 -8.57 9.98 -7.24
CA ALA A 62 -9.31 8.74 -7.00
C ALA A 62 -10.57 8.62 -7.87
N ARG A 63 -11.40 9.70 -7.95
CA ARG A 63 -12.62 9.71 -8.76
C ARG A 63 -12.37 9.46 -10.25
N ALA A 64 -11.29 10.01 -10.80
CA ALA A 64 -10.95 9.80 -12.21
C ALA A 64 -10.47 8.37 -12.47
N ALA A 65 -9.65 7.82 -11.56
CA ALA A 65 -9.19 6.45 -11.65
C ALA A 65 -10.33 5.42 -11.53
N GLU A 66 -11.26 5.62 -10.58
CA GLU A 66 -12.45 4.77 -10.44
C GLU A 66 -13.32 4.84 -11.69
N ALA A 67 -13.58 6.03 -12.26
CA ALA A 67 -14.36 6.14 -13.50
C ALA A 67 -13.72 5.39 -14.70
N ILE A 68 -12.40 5.32 -14.77
CA ILE A 68 -11.69 4.50 -15.78
C ILE A 68 -11.89 3.01 -15.50
N LEU A 69 -11.73 2.60 -14.26
CA LEU A 69 -11.91 1.22 -13.83
C LEU A 69 -13.35 0.75 -14.03
N ASP A 70 -14.35 1.58 -13.73
CA ASP A 70 -15.76 1.26 -13.94
C ASP A 70 -16.06 1.01 -15.42
N ARG A 71 -15.56 1.88 -16.33
CA ARG A 71 -15.69 1.65 -17.78
C ARG A 71 -15.01 0.38 -18.24
N PHE A 72 -13.83 0.08 -17.69
CA PHE A 72 -13.10 -1.14 -18.00
C PHE A 72 -13.84 -2.40 -17.53
N LEU A 73 -14.35 -2.40 -16.29
CA LEU A 73 -15.10 -3.54 -15.75
C LEU A 73 -16.43 -3.74 -16.46
N ALA A 74 -17.07 -2.67 -16.94
CA ALA A 74 -18.31 -2.77 -17.72
C ALA A 74 -18.16 -3.49 -19.07
N LEU A 75 -16.93 -3.72 -19.54
CA LEU A 75 -16.67 -4.53 -20.74
C LEU A 75 -16.81 -6.04 -20.48
N HIS A 76 -16.91 -6.46 -19.23
CA HIS A 76 -16.97 -7.86 -18.83
C HIS A 76 -18.34 -8.21 -18.23
N PRO A 77 -18.83 -9.45 -18.43
CA PRO A 77 -20.11 -9.89 -17.88
C PRO A 77 -20.17 -9.67 -16.36
N GLU A 78 -21.31 -9.16 -15.89
CA GLU A 78 -21.58 -8.93 -14.45
C GLU A 78 -20.53 -8.05 -13.72
N GLY A 79 -19.70 -7.27 -14.45
CA GLY A 79 -18.63 -6.46 -13.87
C GLY A 79 -17.49 -7.29 -13.25
N ALA A 80 -17.36 -8.55 -13.65
CA ALA A 80 -16.27 -9.41 -13.19
C ALA A 80 -14.91 -8.82 -13.55
N PHE A 81 -13.94 -8.99 -12.67
CA PHE A 81 -12.58 -8.54 -12.97
C PHE A 81 -11.96 -9.49 -13.99
N PRO A 82 -11.49 -8.99 -15.17
CA PRO A 82 -11.00 -9.85 -16.25
C PRO A 82 -9.76 -10.64 -15.84
N ALA A 83 -9.64 -11.84 -16.39
CA ALA A 83 -8.43 -12.64 -16.25
C ALA A 83 -7.25 -11.97 -16.99
N PRO A 84 -5.99 -12.26 -16.62
CA PRO A 84 -4.83 -11.71 -17.30
C PRO A 84 -4.85 -11.98 -18.82
N ALA A 85 -5.24 -13.17 -19.23
CA ALA A 85 -5.35 -13.55 -20.65
C ALA A 85 -6.35 -12.67 -21.42
N ASP A 86 -7.49 -12.30 -20.80
CA ASP A 86 -8.49 -11.42 -21.41
C ASP A 86 -7.92 -10.02 -21.69
N VAL A 87 -7.14 -9.48 -20.72
CA VAL A 87 -6.48 -8.19 -20.88
C VAL A 87 -5.44 -8.21 -21.99
N LEU A 88 -4.70 -9.32 -22.13
CA LEU A 88 -3.71 -9.50 -23.21
C LEU A 88 -4.36 -9.58 -24.58
N ALA A 89 -5.51 -10.26 -24.69
CA ALA A 89 -6.27 -10.39 -25.93
C ALA A 89 -7.01 -9.12 -26.34
N MET A 90 -7.26 -8.20 -25.39
CA MET A 90 -8.04 -6.99 -25.63
C MET A 90 -7.29 -6.01 -26.56
N PRO A 91 -7.94 -5.47 -27.63
CA PRO A 91 -7.33 -4.46 -28.48
C PRO A 91 -6.90 -3.21 -27.68
N GLU A 92 -5.78 -2.61 -28.06
CA GLU A 92 -5.31 -1.37 -27.39
C GLU A 92 -6.33 -0.25 -27.47
N ALA A 93 -7.02 -0.12 -28.60
CA ALA A 93 -8.07 0.88 -28.80
C ALA A 93 -9.20 0.75 -27.76
N THR A 94 -9.55 -0.48 -27.36
CA THR A 94 -10.54 -0.74 -26.32
C THR A 94 -10.07 -0.27 -24.96
N LEU A 95 -8.81 -0.54 -24.58
CA LEU A 95 -8.25 -0.04 -23.33
C LEU A 95 -8.15 1.49 -23.33
N ARG A 96 -7.81 2.10 -24.48
CA ARG A 96 -7.80 3.56 -24.63
C ARG A 96 -9.18 4.18 -24.49
N SER A 97 -10.24 3.57 -25.04
CA SER A 97 -11.60 4.05 -24.89
C SER A 97 -12.10 4.06 -23.44
N CYS A 98 -11.56 3.19 -22.58
CA CYS A 98 -11.79 3.25 -21.14
C CYS A 98 -11.12 4.45 -20.45
N GLY A 99 -10.10 5.04 -21.09
CA GLY A 99 -9.37 6.21 -20.58
C GLY A 99 -7.95 5.88 -20.06
N PHE A 100 -7.43 4.68 -20.30
CA PHE A 100 -6.04 4.38 -19.95
C PHE A 100 -5.07 5.09 -20.90
N SER A 101 -4.01 5.68 -20.35
CA SER A 101 -2.89 6.22 -21.13
C SER A 101 -2.04 5.09 -21.73
N ALA A 102 -1.27 5.41 -22.79
CA ALA A 102 -0.37 4.43 -23.41
C ALA A 102 0.61 3.78 -22.42
N SER A 103 1.15 4.58 -21.49
CA SER A 103 2.06 4.06 -20.46
C SER A 103 1.38 3.10 -19.50
N LYS A 104 0.13 3.39 -19.10
CA LYS A 104 -0.68 2.48 -18.26
C LYS A 104 -1.04 1.21 -19.01
N ILE A 105 -1.44 1.29 -20.27
CA ILE A 105 -1.74 0.10 -21.09
C ILE A 105 -0.52 -0.81 -21.18
N ALA A 106 0.66 -0.24 -21.44
CA ALA A 106 1.89 -1.02 -21.48
C ALA A 106 2.20 -1.69 -20.12
N ALA A 107 1.97 -0.98 -19.00
CA ALA A 107 2.16 -1.54 -17.67
C ALA A 107 1.12 -2.63 -17.33
N LEU A 108 -0.15 -2.43 -17.70
CA LEU A 108 -1.22 -3.40 -17.48
C LEU A 108 -1.01 -4.69 -18.29
N ARG A 109 -0.51 -4.58 -19.52
CA ARG A 109 -0.16 -5.74 -20.35
C ARG A 109 1.04 -6.50 -19.79
N ASP A 110 2.09 -5.78 -19.35
CA ASP A 110 3.23 -6.43 -18.70
C ASP A 110 2.81 -7.13 -17.40
N LEU A 111 2.00 -6.47 -16.57
CA LEU A 111 1.42 -7.07 -15.36
C LEU A 111 0.63 -8.35 -15.70
N SER A 112 -0.19 -8.32 -16.76
CA SER A 112 -1.00 -9.46 -17.17
C SER A 112 -0.13 -10.61 -17.68
N ALA A 113 0.89 -10.33 -18.50
CA ALA A 113 1.86 -11.33 -18.95
C ALA A 113 2.61 -11.97 -17.76
N ARG A 114 2.99 -11.15 -16.79
CA ARG A 114 3.64 -11.61 -15.55
C ARG A 114 2.71 -12.35 -14.60
N ALA A 115 1.43 -12.19 -14.71
CA ALA A 115 0.46 -13.03 -14.01
C ALA A 115 0.31 -14.40 -14.65
N GLU A 116 0.31 -14.48 -16.00
CA GLU A 116 0.27 -15.74 -16.76
C GLU A 116 1.53 -16.58 -16.56
N ASP A 117 2.72 -15.97 -16.54
CA ASP A 117 3.99 -16.70 -16.31
C ASP A 117 4.24 -17.04 -14.83
N GLY A 118 3.32 -16.64 -13.94
CA GLY A 118 3.40 -16.89 -12.50
C GLY A 118 4.31 -15.94 -11.74
N THR A 119 4.90 -14.92 -12.36
CA THR A 119 5.68 -13.88 -11.66
C THR A 119 4.81 -13.12 -10.67
N VAL A 120 3.55 -12.84 -10.98
CA VAL A 120 2.57 -12.37 -10.00
C VAL A 120 1.94 -13.58 -9.31
N PRO A 121 2.28 -13.86 -8.05
CA PRO A 121 1.74 -15.02 -7.36
C PRO A 121 0.27 -14.79 -6.98
N ASN A 122 -0.51 -15.87 -6.90
CA ASN A 122 -1.80 -15.82 -6.24
C ASN A 122 -1.61 -15.54 -4.72
N ARG A 123 -2.68 -15.18 -4.03
CA ARG A 123 -2.64 -14.83 -2.60
C ARG A 123 -1.99 -15.92 -1.73
N ARG A 124 -2.33 -17.20 -1.99
CA ARG A 124 -1.78 -18.32 -1.21
C ARG A 124 -0.27 -18.44 -1.37
N ALA A 125 0.26 -18.27 -2.57
CA ALA A 125 1.69 -18.27 -2.84
C ALA A 125 2.36 -17.02 -2.26
N ALA A 126 1.75 -15.84 -2.45
CA ALA A 126 2.26 -14.58 -1.92
C ALA A 126 2.43 -14.60 -0.39
N THR A 127 1.49 -15.22 0.35
CA THR A 127 1.58 -15.30 1.82
C THR A 127 2.74 -16.16 2.33
N ARG A 128 3.32 -17.02 1.49
CA ARG A 128 4.46 -17.89 1.83
C ARG A 128 5.82 -17.24 1.57
N LEU A 129 5.87 -16.20 0.76
CA LEU A 129 7.08 -15.45 0.47
C LEU A 129 7.31 -14.38 1.55
N ASP A 130 8.57 -14.07 1.84
CA ASP A 130 8.90 -12.91 2.65
C ASP A 130 8.67 -11.60 1.85
N ASP A 131 8.67 -10.48 2.58
CA ASP A 131 8.30 -9.19 1.99
C ASP A 131 9.35 -8.73 0.95
N GLU A 132 10.65 -8.92 1.21
CA GLU A 132 11.71 -8.51 0.27
C GLU A 132 11.73 -9.40 -0.98
N ALA A 133 11.44 -10.70 -0.85
CA ALA A 133 11.30 -11.59 -2.01
C ALA A 133 10.14 -11.15 -2.91
N LEU A 134 8.99 -10.75 -2.32
CA LEU A 134 7.87 -10.20 -3.09
C LEU A 134 8.22 -8.86 -3.72
N ILE A 135 8.88 -7.97 -3.01
CA ILE A 135 9.31 -6.67 -3.53
C ILE A 135 10.25 -6.87 -4.73
N THR A 136 11.31 -7.67 -4.56
CA THR A 136 12.27 -7.95 -5.64
C THR A 136 11.58 -8.53 -6.87
N ARG A 137 10.68 -9.48 -6.66
CA ARG A 137 9.95 -10.16 -7.73
C ARG A 137 8.99 -9.23 -8.47
N LEU A 138 8.18 -8.47 -7.76
CA LEU A 138 7.12 -7.66 -8.36
C LEU A 138 7.64 -6.32 -8.92
N THR A 139 8.76 -5.81 -8.45
CA THR A 139 9.38 -4.59 -9.01
C THR A 139 10.03 -4.81 -10.39
N THR A 140 10.13 -6.05 -10.86
CA THR A 140 10.50 -6.35 -12.26
C THR A 140 9.40 -5.97 -13.25
N ILE A 141 8.17 -5.76 -12.79
CA ILE A 141 7.00 -5.45 -13.60
C ILE A 141 6.97 -3.97 -13.92
N ARG A 142 6.71 -3.64 -15.18
CA ARG A 142 6.67 -2.25 -15.65
C ARG A 142 5.66 -1.42 -14.86
N GLY A 143 6.10 -0.28 -14.35
CA GLY A 143 5.24 0.65 -13.59
C GLY A 143 4.97 0.24 -12.14
N ILE A 144 5.55 -0.85 -11.65
CA ILE A 144 5.45 -1.28 -10.27
C ILE A 144 6.78 -1.02 -9.56
N GLY A 145 6.79 0.00 -8.69
CA GLY A 145 7.90 0.31 -7.81
C GLY A 145 7.72 -0.31 -6.42
N ARG A 146 8.79 -0.24 -5.60
CA ARG A 146 8.81 -0.71 -4.21
C ARG A 146 7.59 -0.23 -3.42
N TRP A 147 7.28 1.07 -3.48
CA TRP A 147 6.13 1.64 -2.78
C TRP A 147 4.81 0.96 -3.16
N THR A 148 4.60 0.64 -4.44
CA THR A 148 3.37 -0.05 -4.89
C THR A 148 3.26 -1.45 -4.28
N VAL A 149 4.39 -2.16 -4.17
CA VAL A 149 4.42 -3.49 -3.53
C VAL A 149 4.20 -3.37 -2.03
N GLU A 150 4.78 -2.38 -1.35
CA GLU A 150 4.53 -2.11 0.07
C GLU A 150 3.05 -1.84 0.35
N MET A 151 2.35 -1.11 -0.54
CA MET A 151 0.89 -0.93 -0.45
C MET A 151 0.14 -2.25 -0.61
N LEU A 152 0.56 -3.13 -1.53
CA LEU A 152 0.01 -4.49 -1.66
C LEU A 152 0.21 -5.29 -0.36
N LEU A 153 1.42 -5.25 0.21
CA LEU A 153 1.76 -5.95 1.45
C LEU A 153 0.85 -5.50 2.60
N ILE A 154 0.69 -4.19 2.79
CA ILE A 154 -0.09 -3.62 3.90
C ILE A 154 -1.59 -3.80 3.67
N PHE A 155 -2.11 -3.34 2.52
CA PHE A 155 -3.55 -3.18 2.30
C PHE A 155 -4.24 -4.40 1.67
N SER A 156 -3.49 -5.32 1.06
CA SER A 156 -4.06 -6.57 0.50
C SER A 156 -3.62 -7.79 1.28
N LEU A 157 -2.33 -7.99 1.51
CA LEU A 157 -1.82 -9.17 2.18
C LEU A 157 -1.91 -9.06 3.71
N GLY A 158 -2.02 -7.84 4.26
CA GLY A 158 -2.16 -7.61 5.70
C GLY A 158 -0.88 -7.89 6.48
N ARG A 159 0.27 -7.62 5.87
CA ARG A 159 1.56 -7.75 6.54
C ARG A 159 1.65 -6.76 7.70
N PRO A 160 1.99 -7.18 8.92
CA PRO A 160 1.97 -6.29 10.09
C PRO A 160 3.19 -5.38 10.18
N ASP A 161 4.28 -5.72 9.49
CA ASP A 161 5.59 -5.14 9.77
C ASP A 161 6.28 -4.53 8.54
N VAL A 162 5.54 -3.73 7.78
CA VAL A 162 6.03 -2.98 6.61
C VAL A 162 6.06 -1.49 6.92
N LEU A 163 7.20 -0.84 6.65
CA LEU A 163 7.36 0.61 6.77
C LEU A 163 7.76 1.22 5.44
N PRO A 164 6.85 1.89 4.72
CA PRO A 164 7.16 2.54 3.45
C PRO A 164 7.89 3.86 3.70
N VAL A 165 9.21 3.77 3.84
CA VAL A 165 10.07 4.89 4.24
C VAL A 165 10.18 5.99 3.19
N ASP A 166 9.94 5.66 1.91
CA ASP A 166 9.90 6.63 0.81
C ASP A 166 8.55 7.33 0.67
N ASP A 167 7.52 6.86 1.39
CA ASP A 167 6.17 7.44 1.33
C ASP A 167 6.15 8.85 1.93
N TYR A 168 5.67 9.80 1.11
CA TYR A 168 5.55 11.20 1.55
C TYR A 168 4.69 11.37 2.80
N GLY A 169 3.54 10.70 2.85
CA GLY A 169 2.59 10.82 3.95
C GLY A 169 3.13 10.24 5.27
N VAL A 170 3.86 9.13 5.18
CA VAL A 170 4.53 8.52 6.35
C VAL A 170 5.62 9.45 6.88
N ARG A 171 6.49 9.98 6.01
CA ARG A 171 7.55 10.92 6.39
C ARG A 171 6.98 12.23 6.92
N GLU A 172 5.94 12.76 6.31
CA GLU A 172 5.26 13.97 6.75
C GLU A 172 4.57 13.77 8.10
N GLY A 173 3.87 12.65 8.27
CA GLY A 173 3.28 12.30 9.56
C GLY A 173 4.31 12.24 10.67
N TRP A 174 5.46 11.63 10.42
CA TRP A 174 6.56 11.60 11.40
C TRP A 174 7.09 13.00 11.72
N ARG A 175 7.28 13.82 10.68
CA ARG A 175 7.69 15.23 10.86
C ARG A 175 6.73 15.97 11.78
N LEU A 176 5.43 15.84 11.51
CA LEU A 176 4.37 16.56 12.25
C LEU A 176 4.29 16.18 13.72
N ILE A 177 4.29 14.88 14.03
CA ILE A 177 4.13 14.41 15.41
C ILE A 177 5.35 14.70 16.28
N ASN A 178 6.51 14.94 15.67
CA ASN A 178 7.74 15.27 16.37
C ASN A 178 8.14 16.75 16.24
N GLY A 179 7.32 17.61 15.60
CA GLY A 179 7.61 19.03 15.44
C GLY A 179 8.90 19.33 14.65
N LEU A 180 9.29 18.44 13.72
CA LEU A 180 10.52 18.63 12.95
C LEU A 180 10.33 19.72 11.89
N ALA A 181 11.39 20.50 11.63
CA ALA A 181 11.36 21.54 10.60
C ALA A 181 11.21 20.95 9.18
N THR A 182 11.86 19.81 8.90
CA THR A 182 11.84 19.12 7.60
C THR A 182 11.52 17.65 7.76
N GLN A 183 11.06 17.02 6.67
CA GLN A 183 10.84 15.57 6.66
C GLN A 183 12.17 14.82 6.89
N PRO A 184 12.15 13.70 7.62
CA PRO A 184 13.32 12.85 7.75
C PRO A 184 13.69 12.26 6.39
N ARG A 185 14.98 11.98 6.18
CA ARG A 185 15.40 11.17 5.04
C ARG A 185 14.87 9.73 5.20
N PRO A 186 14.62 9.00 4.11
CA PRO A 186 14.14 7.61 4.18
C PRO A 186 14.98 6.72 5.11
N ARG A 187 16.31 6.84 5.02
CA ARG A 187 17.23 6.04 5.86
C ARG A 187 17.10 6.36 7.35
N ASP A 188 16.87 7.62 7.70
CA ASP A 188 16.75 8.04 9.10
C ASP A 188 15.42 7.55 9.70
N LEU A 189 14.35 7.56 8.89
CA LEU A 189 13.08 6.98 9.26
C LEU A 189 13.15 5.45 9.35
N ALA A 190 13.88 4.79 8.45
CA ALA A 190 14.10 3.34 8.51
C ALA A 190 14.81 2.93 9.80
N GLU A 191 15.86 3.66 10.18
CA GLU A 191 16.60 3.41 11.42
C GLU A 191 15.69 3.56 12.64
N ARG A 192 14.93 4.66 12.71
CA ARG A 192 13.97 4.89 13.79
C ARG A 192 12.89 3.82 13.84
N GLY A 193 12.38 3.44 12.68
CA GLY A 193 11.31 2.45 12.53
C GLY A 193 11.69 1.02 12.93
N ARG A 194 12.96 0.73 13.19
CA ARG A 194 13.37 -0.58 13.73
C ARG A 194 12.71 -0.89 15.07
N ALA A 195 12.59 0.12 15.91
CA ALA A 195 11.98 -0.01 17.22
C ALA A 195 10.46 -0.27 17.16
N TRP A 196 9.80 0.02 16.03
CA TRP A 196 8.35 -0.17 15.86
C TRP A 196 7.97 -1.60 15.44
N SER A 197 8.98 -2.41 15.05
CA SER A 197 8.76 -3.83 14.75
C SER A 197 8.21 -4.56 15.98
N PRO A 198 7.28 -5.50 15.81
CA PRO A 198 6.71 -6.02 14.56
C PRO A 198 5.43 -5.32 14.08
N PHE A 199 5.23 -4.04 14.36
CA PHE A 199 3.99 -3.31 14.08
C PHE A 199 4.18 -2.09 13.17
N ARG A 200 5.18 -2.13 12.27
CA ARG A 200 5.53 -1.01 11.40
C ARG A 200 4.40 -0.58 10.47
N SER A 201 3.54 -1.51 10.02
CA SER A 201 2.35 -1.17 9.23
C SER A 201 1.31 -0.37 10.03
N ALA A 202 1.19 -0.65 11.32
CA ALA A 202 0.34 0.15 12.21
C ALA A 202 0.93 1.55 12.43
N ALA A 203 2.25 1.65 12.60
CA ALA A 203 2.95 2.93 12.68
C ALA A 203 2.70 3.76 11.41
N ALA A 204 2.91 3.18 10.23
CA ALA A 204 2.63 3.84 8.95
C ALA A 204 1.18 4.35 8.86
N TRP A 205 0.21 3.51 9.28
CA TRP A 205 -1.20 3.90 9.29
C TRP A 205 -1.46 5.13 10.18
N TYR A 206 -0.91 5.18 11.38
CA TYR A 206 -1.05 6.35 12.26
C TYR A 206 -0.37 7.58 11.68
N LEU A 207 0.81 7.44 11.06
CA LEU A 207 1.52 8.55 10.44
C LEU A 207 0.74 9.13 9.25
N TRP A 208 0.10 8.30 8.43
CA TRP A 208 -0.83 8.79 7.41
C TRP A 208 -1.98 9.59 8.01
N ARG A 209 -2.57 9.15 9.12
CA ARG A 209 -3.65 9.92 9.79
C ARG A 209 -3.16 11.29 10.25
N ALA A 210 -1.95 11.37 10.83
CA ALA A 210 -1.38 12.66 11.21
C ALA A 210 -1.18 13.60 10.01
N ALA A 211 -0.71 13.06 8.87
CA ALA A 211 -0.56 13.83 7.64
C ALA A 211 -1.91 14.29 7.05
N ASP A 212 -2.93 13.42 7.10
CA ASP A 212 -4.27 13.74 6.60
C ASP A 212 -4.97 14.81 7.45
N GLU A 213 -4.86 14.74 8.79
CA GLU A 213 -5.38 15.76 9.70
C GLU A 213 -4.78 17.14 9.37
N ALA A 214 -3.48 17.20 9.15
CA ALA A 214 -2.80 18.46 8.80
C ALA A 214 -3.24 19.03 7.45
N LYS A 215 -3.54 18.18 6.46
CA LYS A 215 -4.10 18.61 5.18
C LYS A 215 -5.51 19.16 5.33
N ALA A 216 -6.34 18.55 6.17
CA ALA A 216 -7.72 18.99 6.42
C ALA A 216 -7.79 20.36 7.12
N ILE A 217 -6.78 20.67 7.95
CA ILE A 217 -6.68 21.97 8.65
C ILE A 217 -6.13 23.08 7.75
N ARG A 218 -5.38 22.74 6.69
CA ARG A 218 -4.81 23.71 5.77
C ARG A 218 -5.90 24.21 4.81
N PRO A 219 -6.24 25.53 4.77
CA PRO A 219 -7.19 26.03 3.80
C PRO A 219 -6.67 25.75 2.37
N PRO A 220 -7.58 25.55 1.39
CA PRO A 220 -7.17 25.37 0.01
C PRO A 220 -6.30 26.58 -0.43
N PRO A 221 -5.30 26.36 -1.30
CA PRO A 221 -4.51 27.46 -1.82
C PRO A 221 -5.45 28.48 -2.47
N ILE A 222 -5.31 29.74 -2.08
CA ILE A 222 -6.02 30.84 -2.74
C ILE A 222 -5.47 30.89 -4.16
N THR A 223 -6.26 30.44 -5.12
CA THR A 223 -5.97 30.63 -6.56
C THR A 223 -6.19 32.10 -6.85
N VAL A 224 -5.12 32.85 -7.01
CA VAL A 224 -5.12 34.22 -7.55
C VAL A 224 -5.10 34.14 -9.05
#